data_2fcba4aca1966e91df7b3d7a5b0e00f3
#
_entry.id   2fcba4aca1966e91df7b3d7a5b0e00f3
#
_cell.length_a   1.000
_cell.length_b   1.000
_cell.length_c   1.000
_cell.angle_alpha   90.00
_cell.angle_beta   90.00
_cell.angle_gamma   90.00
#
_symmetry.space_group_name_H-M   'P 1'
#
loop_
_entity.id
_entity.type
_entity.pdbx_description
1 polymer ?
#
loop_
_entity_poly.entity_id
_entity_poly.type
_entity_poly.pdbx_seq_one_letter_code
_entity_poly.pdbx_strand_id
1 'polypeptide(L)'
;EGVYGHAYSYDGSALDMFIYEFRKQAATYLAFQLVLSTSLGIEQLKLEAAAAHSDARTNHRITLRCGGRVMRLPASEFTSARAAGNYVEVRFGAGQHLARTTLTDLEKLLIEAGVDAVRVHRSWLINRACLTQIAPTGEGDVTITLANGETVPGSRRYRDRLAA
;
A
#
# COMPACT_ATOMS: atom_id res chain seq x y z
N GLU A 1 43.92 -35.48 27.48
CA GLU A 1 43.81 -35.62 28.94
C GLU A 1 43.03 -34.43 29.51
N GLY A 2 41.78 -34.66 29.93
CA GLY A 2 41.17 -34.24 31.14
C GLY A 2 40.75 -32.77 31.31
N VAL A 3 39.71 -32.29 30.59
CA VAL A 3 39.07 -31.00 30.95
C VAL A 3 37.59 -31.17 31.36
N TYR A 4 37.11 -32.36 31.57
CA TYR A 4 35.72 -32.62 31.98
C TYR A 4 35.66 -33.34 33.31
N GLY A 5 35.98 -32.65 34.43
CA GLY A 5 36.03 -33.27 35.74
C GLY A 5 35.75 -32.33 36.91
N HIS A 6 34.87 -31.35 36.72
CA HIS A 6 34.20 -30.71 37.87
C HIS A 6 32.78 -31.28 37.99
N ALA A 7 32.67 -32.42 38.69
CA ALA A 7 31.41 -32.83 39.27
C ALA A 7 31.01 -31.76 40.28
N TYR A 8 29.96 -31.01 39.96
CA TYR A 8 29.28 -30.13 40.91
C TYR A 8 28.71 -31.01 42.01
N SER A 9 29.44 -31.13 43.12
CA SER A 9 28.90 -31.71 44.32
C SER A 9 27.95 -30.71 44.94
N TYR A 10 26.66 -30.92 44.72
CA TYR A 10 25.61 -30.12 45.35
C TYR A 10 25.32 -30.69 46.72
N ASP A 11 25.83 -30.01 47.75
CA ASP A 11 25.70 -30.39 49.17
C ASP A 11 24.42 -29.87 49.83
N GLY A 12 23.36 -29.61 49.01
CA GLY A 12 22.07 -29.08 49.40
C GLY A 12 21.01 -30.18 49.56
N SER A 13 20.01 -29.88 50.43
CA SER A 13 18.83 -30.69 50.56
C SER A 13 18.09 -30.88 49.21
N ALA A 14 17.43 -32.01 49.01
CA ALA A 14 16.58 -32.26 47.83
C ALA A 14 15.58 -31.14 47.59
N LEU A 15 15.15 -30.46 48.64
CA LEU A 15 14.26 -29.29 48.60
C LEU A 15 14.95 -28.08 47.96
N ASP A 16 16.22 -27.81 48.26
CA ASP A 16 16.98 -26.68 47.73
C ASP A 16 17.22 -26.88 46.22
N MET A 17 17.47 -28.08 45.78
CA MET A 17 17.61 -28.44 44.38
C MET A 17 16.29 -28.27 43.61
N PHE A 18 15.17 -28.66 44.21
CA PHE A 18 13.86 -28.49 43.64
C PHE A 18 13.49 -26.98 43.50
N ILE A 19 13.76 -26.18 44.54
CA ILE A 19 13.54 -24.73 44.54
C ILE A 19 14.40 -24.06 43.46
N TYR A 20 15.67 -24.46 43.31
CA TYR A 20 16.55 -23.90 42.29
C TYR A 20 16.08 -24.19 40.88
N GLU A 21 15.72 -25.45 40.59
CA GLU A 21 15.17 -25.81 39.26
C GLU A 21 13.83 -25.15 38.98
N PHE A 22 12.94 -25.05 39.96
CA PHE A 22 11.68 -24.37 39.82
C PHE A 22 11.85 -22.86 39.50
N ARG A 23 12.80 -22.19 40.17
CA ARG A 23 13.10 -20.77 39.89
C ARG A 23 13.67 -20.57 38.49
N LYS A 24 14.50 -21.45 37.98
CA LYS A 24 15.01 -21.41 36.61
C LYS A 24 13.89 -21.57 35.60
N GLN A 25 13.04 -22.57 35.80
CA GLN A 25 11.87 -22.81 34.93
C GLN A 25 10.91 -21.62 34.94
N ALA A 26 10.60 -21.07 36.08
CA ALA A 26 9.74 -19.90 36.22
C ALA A 26 10.33 -18.65 35.52
N ALA A 27 11.64 -18.42 35.66
CA ALA A 27 12.31 -17.30 35.01
C ALA A 27 12.30 -17.43 33.47
N THR A 28 12.57 -18.63 32.95
CA THR A 28 12.51 -18.89 31.49
C THR A 28 11.09 -18.75 30.94
N TYR A 29 10.08 -19.23 31.70
CA TYR A 29 8.68 -19.08 31.30
C TYR A 29 8.25 -17.60 31.25
N LEU A 30 8.60 -16.82 32.26
CA LEU A 30 8.31 -15.37 32.29
C LEU A 30 9.01 -14.63 31.17
N ALA A 31 10.28 -14.94 30.87
CA ALA A 31 10.99 -14.34 29.76
C ALA A 31 10.33 -14.68 28.41
N PHE A 32 9.90 -15.93 28.23
CA PHE A 32 9.19 -16.36 27.03
C PHE A 32 7.82 -15.66 26.88
N GLN A 33 7.06 -15.54 27.96
CA GLN A 33 5.79 -14.80 27.96
C GLN A 33 5.99 -13.32 27.63
N LEU A 34 7.04 -12.70 28.14
CA LEU A 34 7.35 -11.30 27.82
C LEU A 34 7.68 -11.11 26.35
N VAL A 35 8.47 -12.00 25.76
CA VAL A 35 8.80 -11.95 24.32
C VAL A 35 7.56 -12.16 23.48
N LEU A 36 6.69 -13.11 23.82
CA LEU A 36 5.43 -13.34 23.09
C LEU A 36 4.50 -12.12 23.18
N SER A 37 4.32 -11.55 24.34
CA SER A 37 3.43 -10.41 24.52
C SER A 37 3.92 -9.16 23.79
N THR A 38 5.24 -8.92 23.77
CA THR A 38 5.81 -7.79 23.04
C THR A 38 5.72 -7.99 21.51
N SER A 39 5.95 -9.21 21.00
CA SER A 39 5.84 -9.48 19.57
C SER A 39 4.39 -9.33 19.06
N LEU A 40 3.41 -9.83 19.80
CA LEU A 40 1.98 -9.65 19.46
C LEU A 40 1.56 -8.18 19.51
N GLY A 41 2.05 -7.43 20.50
CA GLY A 41 1.78 -5.99 20.59
C GLY A 41 2.35 -5.18 19.43
N ILE A 42 3.54 -5.53 18.95
CA ILE A 42 4.16 -4.88 17.79
C ILE A 42 3.37 -5.16 16.50
N GLU A 43 2.86 -6.37 16.31
CA GLU A 43 2.04 -6.71 15.14
C GLU A 43 0.71 -5.94 15.14
N GLN A 44 0.05 -5.84 16.29
CA GLN A 44 -1.19 -5.05 16.42
C GLN A 44 -0.94 -3.57 16.10
N LEU A 45 0.12 -2.97 16.63
CA LEU A 45 0.49 -1.59 16.32
C LEU A 45 0.78 -1.37 14.83
N LYS A 46 1.42 -2.32 14.16
CA LYS A 46 1.65 -2.26 12.70
C LYS A 46 0.34 -2.31 11.92
N LEU A 47 -0.58 -3.17 12.31
CA LEU A 47 -1.90 -3.29 11.67
C LEU A 47 -2.73 -2.02 11.88
N GLU A 48 -2.74 -1.46 13.08
CA GLU A 48 -3.45 -0.20 13.37
C GLU A 48 -2.83 0.99 12.62
N ALA A 49 -1.50 1.07 12.56
CA ALA A 49 -0.81 2.09 11.77
C ALA A 49 -1.10 1.95 10.27
N ALA A 50 -1.13 0.73 9.72
CA ALA A 50 -1.49 0.47 8.34
C ALA A 50 -2.95 0.83 8.04
N ALA A 51 -3.87 0.52 8.95
CA ALA A 51 -5.29 0.89 8.85
C ALA A 51 -5.47 2.42 8.90
N ALA A 52 -4.82 3.11 9.83
CA ALA A 52 -4.86 4.57 9.94
C ALA A 52 -4.28 5.27 8.69
N HIS A 53 -3.21 4.74 8.12
CA HIS A 53 -2.66 5.22 6.83
C HIS A 53 -3.61 4.96 5.66
N SER A 54 -4.32 3.84 5.64
CA SER A 54 -5.33 3.52 4.64
C SER A 54 -6.50 4.50 4.73
N ASP A 55 -7.02 4.75 5.92
CA ASP A 55 -8.15 5.67 6.15
C ASP A 55 -7.78 7.12 5.82
N ALA A 56 -6.57 7.56 6.13
CA ALA A 56 -6.07 8.88 5.77
C ALA A 56 -6.00 9.06 4.24
N ARG A 57 -5.57 8.04 3.50
CA ARG A 57 -5.54 8.05 2.02
C ARG A 57 -6.96 8.05 1.42
N THR A 58 -7.89 7.32 2.02
CA THR A 58 -9.27 7.21 1.53
C THR A 58 -10.05 8.53 1.67
N ASN A 59 -9.64 9.41 2.58
CA ASN A 59 -10.35 10.65 2.89
C ASN A 59 -9.85 11.90 2.13
N HIS A 60 -8.80 11.78 1.29
CA HIS A 60 -8.33 12.88 0.47
C HIS A 60 -9.33 13.18 -0.67
N ARG A 61 -9.88 14.40 -0.66
CA ARG A 61 -10.78 14.89 -1.71
C ARG A 61 -10.06 15.89 -2.58
N ILE A 62 -10.12 15.69 -3.90
CA ILE A 62 -9.64 16.66 -4.87
C ILE A 62 -10.78 17.56 -5.32
N THR A 63 -10.43 18.80 -5.65
CA THR A 63 -11.39 19.80 -6.10
C THR A 63 -11.18 20.06 -7.59
N LEU A 64 -12.20 19.81 -8.40
CA LEU A 64 -12.17 20.02 -9.85
C LEU A 64 -13.30 20.96 -10.30
N ARG A 65 -13.02 21.74 -11.34
CA ARG A 65 -14.05 22.57 -12.00
C ARG A 65 -14.64 21.79 -13.17
N CYS A 66 -15.88 21.33 -13.01
CA CYS A 66 -16.62 20.53 -14.00
C CYS A 66 -17.87 21.28 -14.45
N GLY A 67 -17.98 21.63 -15.73
CA GLY A 67 -19.17 22.28 -16.27
C GLY A 67 -19.57 23.59 -15.58
N GLY A 68 -18.60 24.39 -15.13
CA GLY A 68 -18.85 25.64 -14.39
C GLY A 68 -19.12 25.45 -12.90
N ARG A 69 -19.20 24.22 -12.39
CA ARG A 69 -19.39 23.89 -10.98
C ARG A 69 -18.08 23.41 -10.37
N VAL A 70 -17.91 23.64 -9.07
CA VAL A 70 -16.79 23.11 -8.29
C VAL A 70 -17.26 21.81 -7.64
N MET A 71 -16.59 20.71 -7.99
CA MET A 71 -16.89 19.39 -7.45
C MET A 71 -15.75 18.93 -6.54
N ARG A 72 -16.08 18.33 -5.40
CA ARG A 72 -15.16 17.69 -4.49
C ARG A 72 -15.34 16.18 -4.60
N LEU A 73 -14.37 15.51 -5.23
CA LEU A 73 -14.42 14.09 -5.53
C LEU A 73 -13.43 13.34 -4.64
N PRO A 74 -13.76 12.15 -4.13
CA PRO A 74 -12.83 11.33 -3.37
C PRO A 74 -11.71 10.83 -4.29
N ALA A 75 -10.47 11.18 -3.96
CA ALA A 75 -9.31 10.86 -4.79
C ALA A 75 -9.12 9.34 -4.96
N SER A 76 -9.48 8.56 -3.94
CA SER A 76 -9.41 7.09 -3.95
C SER A 76 -10.30 6.42 -5.01
N GLU A 77 -11.35 7.09 -5.44
CA GLU A 77 -12.26 6.57 -6.49
C GLU A 77 -11.79 6.89 -7.92
N PHE A 78 -10.65 7.61 -8.07
CA PHE A 78 -10.10 7.89 -9.39
C PHE A 78 -9.71 6.60 -10.12
N THR A 79 -10.20 6.45 -11.35
CA THR A 79 -9.91 5.29 -12.21
C THR A 79 -9.07 5.66 -13.42
N SER A 80 -9.54 6.62 -14.22
CA SER A 80 -8.90 7.03 -15.47
C SER A 80 -9.23 8.49 -15.82
N ALA A 81 -8.39 9.08 -16.66
CA ALA A 81 -8.68 10.38 -17.27
C ALA A 81 -8.16 10.43 -18.71
N ARG A 82 -8.94 11.08 -19.58
CA ARG A 82 -8.65 11.26 -20.99
C ARG A 82 -8.68 12.73 -21.40
N ALA A 83 -7.69 13.17 -22.16
CA ALA A 83 -7.70 14.49 -22.76
C ALA A 83 -8.82 14.60 -23.81
N ALA A 84 -9.61 15.63 -23.72
CA ALA A 84 -10.74 15.95 -24.61
C ALA A 84 -10.70 17.44 -24.99
N GLY A 85 -9.83 17.80 -25.92
CA GLY A 85 -9.60 19.21 -26.30
C GLY A 85 -9.05 20.03 -25.14
N ASN A 86 -9.77 21.10 -24.77
CA ASN A 86 -9.42 21.99 -23.65
C ASN A 86 -9.91 21.47 -22.28
N TYR A 87 -10.44 20.25 -22.24
CA TYR A 87 -10.98 19.61 -21.05
C TYR A 87 -10.33 18.24 -20.85
N VAL A 88 -10.48 17.73 -19.66
CA VAL A 88 -10.11 16.35 -19.31
C VAL A 88 -11.37 15.65 -18.85
N GLU A 89 -11.69 14.57 -19.50
CA GLU A 89 -12.72 13.63 -19.08
C GLU A 89 -12.15 12.77 -17.97
N VAL A 90 -12.72 12.86 -16.76
CA VAL A 90 -12.23 12.16 -15.58
C VAL A 90 -13.26 11.18 -15.07
N ARG A 91 -12.81 10.01 -14.63
CA ARG A 91 -13.65 8.94 -14.10
C ARG A 91 -13.35 8.70 -12.63
N PHE A 92 -14.41 8.85 -11.79
CA PHE A 92 -14.38 8.57 -10.36
C PHE A 92 -15.52 7.62 -10.02
N GLY A 93 -15.17 6.41 -9.53
CA GLY A 93 -16.15 5.36 -9.30
C GLY A 93 -16.98 5.08 -10.56
N ALA A 94 -18.30 5.16 -10.44
CA ALA A 94 -19.23 5.04 -11.57
C ALA A 94 -19.47 6.37 -12.33
N GLY A 95 -18.96 7.49 -11.81
CA GLY A 95 -19.21 8.84 -12.36
C GLY A 95 -18.16 9.25 -13.40
N GLN A 96 -18.63 9.94 -14.44
CA GLN A 96 -17.80 10.54 -15.48
C GLN A 96 -18.03 12.05 -15.49
N HIS A 97 -16.95 12.83 -15.46
CA HIS A 97 -17.02 14.29 -15.38
C HIS A 97 -16.06 14.92 -16.38
N LEU A 98 -16.46 16.09 -16.90
CA LEU A 98 -15.61 16.88 -17.81
C LEU A 98 -15.01 18.05 -17.03
N ALA A 99 -13.73 17.97 -16.70
CA ALA A 99 -13.02 18.95 -15.91
C ALA A 99 -12.20 19.92 -16.79
N ARG A 100 -12.23 21.20 -16.45
CA ARG A 100 -11.37 22.20 -17.11
C ARG A 100 -10.01 22.23 -16.42
N THR A 101 -9.13 21.33 -16.84
CA THR A 101 -7.78 21.15 -16.32
C THR A 101 -6.90 20.52 -17.38
N THR A 102 -5.60 20.39 -17.11
CA THR A 102 -4.69 19.61 -17.95
C THR A 102 -4.43 18.23 -17.30
N LEU A 103 -4.05 17.23 -18.11
CA LEU A 103 -3.66 15.93 -17.55
C LEU A 103 -2.45 16.04 -16.60
N THR A 104 -1.55 16.98 -16.85
CA THR A 104 -0.38 17.21 -16.00
C THR A 104 -0.74 17.78 -14.64
N ASP A 105 -1.67 18.75 -14.60
CA ASP A 105 -2.14 19.34 -13.34
C ASP A 105 -2.99 18.33 -12.56
N LEU A 106 -3.81 17.55 -13.26
CA LEU A 106 -4.59 16.47 -12.65
C LEU A 106 -3.68 15.38 -12.05
N GLU A 107 -2.60 14.97 -12.76
CA GLU A 107 -1.62 14.01 -12.29
C GLU A 107 -0.99 14.48 -10.97
N LYS A 108 -0.55 15.74 -10.91
CA LYS A 108 0.01 16.33 -9.67
C LYS A 108 -0.99 16.31 -8.51
N LEU A 109 -2.22 16.80 -8.74
CA LEU A 109 -3.27 16.82 -7.73
C LEU A 109 -3.59 15.43 -7.17
N LEU A 110 -3.62 14.41 -8.04
CA LEU A 110 -3.88 13.03 -7.64
C LEU A 110 -2.71 12.44 -6.83
N ILE A 111 -1.48 12.69 -7.25
CA ILE A 111 -0.27 12.25 -6.53
C ILE A 111 -0.20 12.91 -5.15
N GLU A 112 -0.47 14.21 -5.05
CA GLU A 112 -0.53 14.95 -3.78
C GLU A 112 -1.64 14.39 -2.86
N ALA A 113 -2.74 13.93 -3.44
CA ALA A 113 -3.84 13.26 -2.73
C ALA A 113 -3.54 11.77 -2.41
N GLY A 114 -2.34 11.26 -2.71
CA GLY A 114 -1.92 9.90 -2.39
C GLY A 114 -2.40 8.83 -3.37
N VAL A 115 -2.87 9.21 -4.56
CA VAL A 115 -3.26 8.27 -5.63
C VAL A 115 -2.04 7.96 -6.48
N ASP A 116 -1.81 6.69 -6.79
CA ASP A 116 -0.78 6.27 -7.73
C ASP A 116 -1.25 6.49 -9.19
N ALA A 117 -1.32 7.78 -9.55
CA ALA A 117 -1.73 8.23 -10.88
C ALA A 117 -0.54 8.20 -11.84
N VAL A 118 -0.68 7.45 -12.93
CA VAL A 118 0.39 7.23 -13.91
C VAL A 118 -0.06 7.61 -15.31
N ARG A 119 0.76 8.44 -15.98
CA ARG A 119 0.58 8.76 -17.39
C ARG A 119 0.98 7.56 -18.25
N VAL A 120 0.04 7.02 -19.03
CA VAL A 120 0.27 5.84 -19.90
C VAL A 120 0.27 6.17 -21.39
N HIS A 121 -0.29 7.32 -21.74
CA HIS A 121 -0.33 7.82 -23.11
C HIS A 121 -0.32 9.36 -23.11
N ARG A 122 0.01 10.01 -24.23
CA ARG A 122 -0.06 11.48 -24.36
C ARG A 122 -1.42 12.06 -23.97
N SER A 123 -2.49 11.28 -24.11
CA SER A 123 -3.86 11.68 -23.82
C SER A 123 -4.53 10.87 -22.70
N TRP A 124 -3.81 10.00 -21.99
CA TRP A 124 -4.38 9.15 -20.94
C TRP A 124 -3.56 9.12 -19.65
N LEU A 125 -4.28 9.20 -18.53
CA LEU A 125 -3.80 9.03 -17.17
C LEU A 125 -4.67 7.97 -16.49
N ILE A 126 -4.08 7.06 -15.74
CA ILE A 126 -4.80 6.00 -15.03
C ILE A 126 -4.35 5.93 -13.56
N ASN A 127 -5.19 5.33 -12.73
CA ASN A 127 -4.77 4.86 -11.41
C ASN A 127 -4.15 3.46 -11.56
N ARG A 128 -2.88 3.30 -11.19
CA ARG A 128 -2.17 2.03 -11.27
C ARG A 128 -2.84 0.94 -10.43
N ALA A 129 -3.42 1.29 -9.28
CA ALA A 129 -4.16 0.35 -8.44
C ALA A 129 -5.37 -0.29 -9.14
N CYS A 130 -5.91 0.36 -10.18
CA CYS A 130 -7.03 -0.15 -10.97
C CYS A 130 -6.59 -0.98 -12.19
N LEU A 131 -5.28 -1.17 -12.41
CA LEU A 131 -4.76 -1.92 -13.53
C LEU A 131 -4.97 -3.43 -13.32
N THR A 132 -5.61 -4.08 -14.29
CA THR A 132 -5.88 -5.53 -14.25
C THR A 132 -5.01 -6.31 -15.23
N GLN A 133 -4.80 -5.77 -16.44
CA GLN A 133 -4.04 -6.46 -17.49
C GLN A 133 -3.32 -5.48 -18.39
N ILE A 134 -2.15 -5.88 -18.87
CA ILE A 134 -1.39 -5.20 -19.94
C ILE A 134 -1.16 -6.21 -21.07
N ALA A 135 -1.66 -5.92 -22.26
CA ALA A 135 -1.49 -6.74 -23.45
C ALA A 135 -0.69 -6.00 -24.51
N PRO A 136 0.38 -6.57 -25.08
CA PRO A 136 1.12 -5.97 -26.18
C PRO A 136 0.28 -5.93 -27.47
N THR A 137 0.37 -4.83 -28.23
CA THR A 137 -0.36 -4.65 -29.51
C THR A 137 0.51 -4.86 -30.75
N GLY A 138 1.76 -5.32 -30.60
CA GLY A 138 2.63 -5.71 -31.73
C GLY A 138 3.66 -4.66 -32.17
N GLU A 139 3.41 -3.36 -32.03
CA GLU A 139 4.32 -2.27 -32.42
C GLU A 139 5.10 -1.63 -31.27
N GLY A 140 5.12 -2.31 -30.10
CA GLY A 140 5.72 -1.81 -28.87
C GLY A 140 4.78 -0.95 -28.02
N ASP A 141 3.58 -0.67 -28.49
CA ASP A 141 2.48 -0.11 -27.73
C ASP A 141 1.73 -1.22 -26.96
N VAL A 142 0.93 -0.87 -25.99
CA VAL A 142 0.20 -1.81 -25.15
C VAL A 142 -1.26 -1.38 -25.02
N THR A 143 -2.14 -2.35 -24.84
CA THR A 143 -3.50 -2.11 -24.37
C THR A 143 -3.57 -2.44 -22.89
N ILE A 144 -4.10 -1.52 -22.10
CA ILE A 144 -4.23 -1.62 -20.66
C ILE A 144 -5.70 -1.83 -20.34
N THR A 145 -6.02 -2.87 -19.59
CA THR A 145 -7.37 -3.13 -19.08
C THR A 145 -7.44 -2.73 -17.59
N LEU A 146 -8.46 -1.96 -17.23
CA LEU A 146 -8.71 -1.52 -15.88
C LEU A 146 -9.78 -2.39 -15.21
N ALA A 147 -9.86 -2.34 -13.89
CA ALA A 147 -10.78 -3.14 -13.07
C ALA A 147 -12.28 -2.91 -13.41
N ASN A 148 -12.62 -1.74 -13.97
CA ASN A 148 -13.96 -1.43 -14.46
C ASN A 148 -14.25 -1.97 -15.88
N GLY A 149 -13.34 -2.73 -16.48
CA GLY A 149 -13.43 -3.25 -17.84
C GLY A 149 -13.06 -2.26 -18.95
N GLU A 150 -12.71 -1.01 -18.60
CA GLU A 150 -12.26 -0.02 -19.59
C GLU A 150 -10.90 -0.41 -20.16
N THR A 151 -10.74 -0.24 -21.49
CA THR A 151 -9.48 -0.44 -22.18
C THR A 151 -8.87 0.89 -22.58
N VAL A 152 -7.60 1.08 -22.23
CA VAL A 152 -6.85 2.32 -22.42
C VAL A 152 -5.59 2.04 -23.23
N PRO A 153 -5.26 2.86 -24.24
CA PRO A 153 -4.00 2.71 -24.99
C PRO A 153 -2.81 3.15 -24.12
N GLY A 154 -1.78 2.34 -24.08
CA GLY A 154 -0.50 2.67 -23.48
C GLY A 154 0.57 2.80 -24.55
N SER A 155 1.32 3.90 -24.56
CA SER A 155 2.37 4.16 -25.53
C SER A 155 3.73 3.72 -25.00
N ARG A 156 4.57 3.20 -25.88
CA ARG A 156 5.96 2.80 -25.64
C ARG A 156 6.75 3.83 -24.82
N ARG A 157 6.56 5.12 -25.09
CA ARG A 157 7.23 6.24 -24.39
C ARG A 157 6.93 6.29 -22.89
N TYR A 158 5.79 5.75 -22.45
CA TYR A 158 5.34 5.79 -21.05
C TYR A 158 5.46 4.43 -20.35
N ARG A 159 6.02 3.41 -21.03
CA ARG A 159 6.11 2.04 -20.54
C ARG A 159 6.94 1.92 -19.26
N ASP A 160 8.02 2.67 -19.15
CA ASP A 160 8.91 2.64 -17.97
C ASP A 160 8.19 3.11 -16.71
N ARG A 161 7.21 4.02 -16.85
CA ARG A 161 6.37 4.50 -15.75
C ARG A 161 5.35 3.48 -15.27
N LEU A 162 5.04 2.47 -16.09
CA LEU A 162 4.15 1.37 -15.70
C LEU A 162 4.88 0.28 -14.94
N ALA A 163 6.20 0.14 -15.16
CA ALA A 163 7.03 -0.89 -14.56
C ALA A 163 7.64 -0.48 -13.20
N ALA A 164 7.71 0.82 -12.93
CA ALA A 164 8.19 1.39 -11.67
C ALA A 164 7.09 1.38 -10.62
#